data_e24ab4b6bfa3eeb95c78fddd1fd48ea2
#
_entry.id   e24ab4b6bfa3eeb95c78fddd1fd48ea2
#
_cell.length_a   1.000
_cell.length_b   1.000
_cell.length_c   1.000
_cell.angle_alpha   90.00
_cell.angle_beta   90.00
_cell.angle_gamma   90.00
#
_symmetry.space_group_name_H-M   'P 1'
#
loop_
_entity.id
_entity.type
_entity.pdbx_description
1 polymer ?
#
loop_
_entity_poly.entity_id
_entity_poly.type
_entity_poly.pdbx_seq_one_letter_code
_entity_poly.pdbx_strand_id
1 'polypeptide(L)' 'MPANSPASTSLLDALVAPATLAERLGTTERSLSEWRIKGRGPKFIRVGRGVRYRPEAVDAWLLSQEHTSTSEEVR' A
#
# COMPACT_ATOMS: atom_id res chain seq x y z
N MET A 1 8.25 2.95 -29.55
CA MET A 1 8.15 2.91 -28.93
C MET A 1 7.64 2.94 -28.39
N PRO A 2 7.38 2.70 -28.24
CA PRO A 2 6.81 2.98 -27.59
C PRO A 2 7.07 3.12 -26.66
N ALA A 3 7.36 3.47 -26.82
CA ALA A 3 7.53 3.71 -25.87
C ALA A 3 6.85 3.77 -24.78
N ASN A 4 6.05 3.77 -24.84
CA ASN A 4 5.38 3.67 -23.79
C ASN A 4 5.49 2.50 -23.16
N SER A 5 6.40 2.02 -23.14
CA SER A 5 6.54 0.80 -22.45
C SER A 5 6.33 1.01 -20.96
N PRO A 6 5.91 -0.03 -20.28
CA PRO A 6 5.70 0.08 -18.83
C PRO A 6 6.96 0.47 -18.11
N ALA A 7 8.07 0.11 -18.67
CA ALA A 7 9.34 0.44 -18.03
C ALA A 7 9.56 1.93 -17.95
N SER A 8 8.85 2.70 -18.77
CA SER A 8 9.02 4.14 -18.74
C SER A 8 8.17 4.81 -17.68
N THR A 9 7.31 4.06 -17.00
CA THR A 9 6.49 4.64 -15.94
C THR A 9 7.39 5.01 -14.77
N SER A 10 7.37 6.28 -14.40
CA SER A 10 8.20 6.72 -13.30
C SER A 10 7.57 6.29 -11.98
N LEU A 11 8.41 6.27 -10.95
CA LEU A 11 7.92 6.00 -9.61
C LEU A 11 6.83 6.99 -9.24
N LEU A 12 7.03 8.24 -9.57
CA LEU A 12 6.06 9.28 -9.25
C LEU A 12 4.68 8.95 -9.82
N ASP A 13 4.65 8.47 -11.05
CA ASP A 13 3.37 8.16 -11.70
C ASP A 13 2.67 6.96 -11.06
N ALA A 14 3.45 6.08 -10.43
CA ALA A 14 2.88 4.87 -9.86
C ALA A 14 2.45 5.04 -8.41
N LEU A 15 2.80 6.14 -7.78
CA LEU A 15 2.50 6.32 -6.36
C LEU A 15 1.00 6.37 -6.11
N VAL A 16 0.60 5.81 -4.97
CA VAL A 16 -0.79 5.72 -4.57
C VAL A 16 -1.01 6.55 -3.32
N ALA A 17 -2.00 7.42 -3.36
CA ALA A 17 -2.35 8.24 -2.20
C ALA A 17 -3.07 7.38 -1.15
N PRO A 18 -2.96 7.76 0.12
CA PRO A 18 -3.63 6.99 1.18
C PRO A 18 -5.14 6.85 0.98
N ALA A 19 -5.79 7.91 0.51
CA ALA A 19 -7.24 7.84 0.30
C ALA A 19 -7.60 6.77 -0.73
N THR A 20 -6.84 6.72 -1.82
CA THR A 20 -7.08 5.75 -2.87
C THR A 20 -6.80 4.34 -2.35
N LEU A 21 -5.71 4.18 -1.61
CA LEU A 21 -5.37 2.87 -1.08
C LEU A 21 -6.43 2.39 -0.09
N ALA A 22 -6.87 3.29 0.78
CA ALA A 22 -7.89 2.93 1.76
C ALA A 22 -9.15 2.44 1.07
N GLU A 23 -9.56 3.15 0.02
CA GLU A 23 -10.75 2.77 -0.73
C GLU A 23 -10.60 1.38 -1.34
N ARG A 24 -9.46 1.13 -1.96
CA ARG A 24 -9.23 -0.15 -2.63
C ARG A 24 -9.11 -1.31 -1.66
N LEU A 25 -8.58 -1.06 -0.48
CA LEU A 25 -8.46 -2.09 0.53
C LEU A 25 -9.73 -2.27 1.36
N GLY A 26 -10.68 -1.36 1.21
CA GLY A 26 -11.90 -1.43 2.00
C GLY A 26 -11.68 -1.01 3.44
N THR A 27 -10.73 -0.12 3.67
CA THR A 27 -10.45 0.38 5.00
C THR A 27 -10.52 1.89 4.99
N THR A 28 -9.98 2.55 6.01
CA THR A 28 -10.04 4.00 6.11
C THR A 28 -8.63 4.58 6.15
N GLU A 29 -8.52 5.86 5.80
CA GLU A 29 -7.24 6.53 5.92
C GLU A 29 -6.75 6.54 7.37
N ARG A 30 -7.68 6.61 8.30
CA ARG A 30 -7.32 6.60 9.71
C ARG A 30 -6.65 5.27 10.07
N SER A 31 -7.21 4.17 9.59
CA SER A 31 -6.61 2.87 9.83
C SER A 31 -5.21 2.79 9.24
N LEU A 32 -5.05 3.32 8.02
CA LEU A 32 -3.72 3.32 7.40
C LEU A 32 -2.74 4.12 8.24
N SER A 33 -3.20 5.26 8.75
CA SER A 33 -2.35 6.10 9.58
C SER A 33 -1.93 5.36 10.85
N GLU A 34 -2.87 4.67 11.47
CA GLU A 34 -2.57 3.90 12.68
C GLU A 34 -1.58 2.79 12.38
N TRP A 35 -1.73 2.13 11.24
CA TRP A 35 -0.78 1.09 10.86
C TRP A 35 0.63 1.66 10.73
N ARG A 36 0.74 2.85 10.12
CA ARG A 36 2.06 3.46 9.95
C ARG A 36 2.71 3.77 11.29
N ILE A 37 1.90 4.25 12.22
CA ILE A 37 2.41 4.57 13.55
C ILE A 37 2.89 3.31 14.28
N LYS A 38 2.16 2.21 14.08
CA LYS A 38 2.47 0.96 14.79
C LYS A 38 3.43 0.07 14.03
N GLY A 39 3.92 0.51 12.89
CA GLY A 39 4.84 -0.30 12.10
C GLY A 39 4.15 -1.45 11.40
N ARG A 40 2.88 -1.29 11.08
CA ARG A 40 2.11 -2.31 10.38
C ARG A 40 1.74 -1.82 9.00
N GLY A 41 1.15 -2.70 8.21
CA GLY A 41 0.69 -2.33 6.89
C GLY A 41 1.81 -2.26 5.88
N PRO A 42 1.52 -1.78 4.68
CA PRO A 42 2.52 -1.70 3.63
C PRO A 42 3.57 -0.64 3.96
N LYS A 43 4.75 -0.83 3.42
CA LYS A 43 5.78 0.19 3.51
C LYS A 43 5.30 1.42 2.75
N PHE A 44 5.76 2.57 3.17
CA PHE A 44 5.33 3.82 2.55
C PHE A 44 6.50 4.74 2.35
N ILE A 45 6.27 5.77 1.53
CA ILE A 45 7.26 6.80 1.24
C ILE A 45 6.74 8.10 1.83
N ARG A 46 7.57 8.78 2.58
CA ARG A 46 7.19 10.08 3.13
C ARG A 46 7.53 11.15 2.10
N VAL A 47 6.54 11.97 1.78
CA VAL A 47 6.71 13.05 0.83
C VAL A 47 6.23 14.33 1.51
N GLY A 48 7.17 15.14 1.99
CA GLY A 48 6.79 16.32 2.74
C GLY A 48 6.00 15.94 3.96
N ARG A 49 4.80 16.45 4.06
CA ARG A 49 3.92 16.14 5.19
C ARG A 49 3.02 14.95 4.91
N GLY A 50 3.02 14.47 3.69
CA GLY A 50 2.15 13.38 3.34
C GLY A 50 2.90 12.10 3.15
N VAL A 51 2.18 11.08 2.74
CA VAL A 51 2.78 9.81 2.43
C VAL A 51 2.21 9.29 1.13
N ARG A 52 2.95 8.37 0.52
CA ARG A 52 2.50 7.69 -0.69
C ARG A 52 2.92 6.25 -0.59
N TYR A 53 2.24 5.40 -1.32
CA TYR A 53 2.53 3.97 -1.34
C TYR A 53 2.94 3.54 -2.74
N ARG A 54 3.91 2.65 -2.81
CA ARG A 54 4.26 2.02 -4.09
C ARG A 54 3.40 0.77 -4.26
N PRO A 55 2.91 0.53 -5.47
CA PRO A 55 2.12 -0.70 -5.70
C PRO A 55 2.86 -1.96 -5.28
N GLU A 56 4.16 -2.03 -5.57
CA GLU A 56 4.94 -3.21 -5.23
C GLU A 56 4.99 -3.44 -3.72
N ALA A 57 5.09 -2.35 -2.96
CA ALA A 57 5.12 -2.47 -1.50
C ALA A 57 3.78 -2.96 -0.98
N VAL A 58 2.70 -2.47 -1.58
CA VAL A 58 1.36 -2.89 -1.19
C VAL A 58 1.18 -4.36 -1.54
N ASP A 59 1.62 -4.77 -2.72
CA ASP A 59 1.52 -6.17 -3.14
C ASP A 59 2.27 -7.08 -2.18
N ALA A 60 3.49 -6.69 -1.81
CA ALA A 60 4.28 -7.51 -0.90
C ALA A 60 3.59 -7.64 0.45
N TRP A 61 3.02 -6.54 0.93
CA TRP A 61 2.32 -6.58 2.20
C TRP A 61 1.08 -7.46 2.12
N LEU A 62 0.32 -7.35 1.02
CA LEU A 62 -0.88 -8.17 0.85
C LEU A 62 -0.53 -9.64 0.87
N LEU A 63 0.56 -10.00 0.20
CA LEU A 63 0.97 -11.41 0.19
C LEU A 63 1.32 -11.88 1.59
N SER A 64 1.86 -11.00 2.42
CA SER A 64 2.21 -11.37 3.78
C SER A 64 0.97 -11.53 4.67
N GLN A 65 -0.19 -11.10 4.19
CA GLN A 65 -1.43 -11.18 4.96
C GLN A 65 -2.25 -12.42 4.62
N GLU A 66 -1.76 -13.28 3.75
CA GLU A 66 -2.50 -14.46 3.37
C GLU A 66 -2.62 -15.43 4.56
N HIS A 67 -3.78 -16.02 4.66
CA HIS A 67 -4.06 -16.97 5.73
C HIS A 67 -4.66 -18.22 5.13
N THR A 68 -4.37 -19.35 5.73
CA THR A 68 -4.96 -20.60 5.30
C THR A 68 -6.30 -20.88 5.98
N SER A 69 -6.55 -20.17 7.08
CA SER A 69 -7.77 -20.39 7.85
C SER A 69 -8.05 -19.16 8.69
N THR A 70 -9.31 -18.81 8.81
CA THR A 70 -9.68 -17.68 9.65
C THR A 70 -9.45 -17.98 11.13
N SER A 71 -9.28 -19.24 11.48
CA SER A 71 -9.02 -19.57 12.88
C SER A 71 -7.69 -19.01 13.35
N GLU A 72 -6.80 -18.68 12.43
CA GLU A 72 -5.52 -18.07 12.79
C GLU A 72 -5.69 -16.67 13.33
N GLU A 73 -6.82 -16.04 13.03
CA GLU A 73 -7.07 -14.67 13.42
C GLU A 73 -7.80 -14.55 14.73
N VAL A 74 -8.33 -15.65 15.21
CA VAL A 74 -9.12 -15.66 16.43
C VAL A 74 -8.20 -15.83 17.62
N ARG A 75 -8.12 -14.81 18.47
CA ARG A 75 -7.24 -14.87 19.64
C ARG A 75 -7.86 -14.20 20.84
#